data_c638be56e3970035523d72ef0dc292b8
#
_entry.id   c638be56e3970035523d72ef0dc292b8
#
_cell.length_a   1.000
_cell.length_b   1.000
_cell.length_c   1.000
_cell.angle_alpha   90.00
_cell.angle_beta   90.00
_cell.angle_gamma   90.00
#
_symmetry.space_group_name_H-M   'P 1'
#
loop_
_entity.id
_entity.type
_entity.pdbx_description
1 polymer ?
#
loop_
_entity_poly.entity_id
_entity_poly.type
_entity_poly.pdbx_seq_one_letter_code
_entity_poly.pdbx_strand_id
1 'polypeptide(L)'
;MFRTGTLGTWREKLGGITAFAKAEGWRVQTVDARAALPDVRQLCDFWRPVGILLDASGRTDGVDARTFAPLSCVALTPSSDRVRRAFPSVQSDSHAIARLAAQELLRRNVAALAFLDAPGSPSWSSQKREAFRAIARLHGLALTVVTAETAAALPPATGLFAATDALAAEALAHAERAGLRVPEDLAVVGVDDDPEICESCEPTLSSVRPDFHRLGFSAAALLAERLRAPCAERDTVLIPPVGLVRRASSSGRPDAAVRRALDFIRQHAHEGLTAADVAPLFGAQSRRAAEIRFKDATGQTMTDAILDARLRLAKGYLSVGRTAVSAIANFCGWDSDLAFRKAFKARVGQTPTAFRAAARTALLSAAARQNLPRSPISNVRGSPAKHS
;
A
#
# COMPACT_ATOMS: atom_id res chain seq x y z
N MET A 1 9.32 14.50 -9.55
CA MET A 1 9.36 13.29 -8.68
C MET A 1 9.70 12.05 -9.50
N PHE A 2 10.72 11.31 -9.10
CA PHE A 2 11.12 10.06 -9.76
C PHE A 2 10.46 8.88 -9.03
N ARG A 3 9.91 7.93 -9.80
CA ARG A 3 9.26 6.73 -9.31
C ARG A 3 10.06 5.48 -9.65
N THR A 4 10.52 4.73 -8.66
CA THR A 4 11.13 3.41 -8.84
C THR A 4 10.24 2.27 -8.30
N GLY A 5 9.28 2.57 -7.45
CA GLY A 5 8.41 1.61 -6.79
C GLY A 5 7.15 1.17 -7.57
N THR A 6 6.34 0.31 -6.96
CA THR A 6 5.09 -0.22 -7.52
C THR A 6 3.97 0.84 -7.61
N LEU A 7 2.90 0.57 -8.38
CA LEU A 7 1.82 1.54 -8.60
C LEU A 7 0.92 1.74 -7.38
N GLY A 8 0.64 0.71 -6.59
CA GLY A 8 -0.30 0.79 -5.48
C GLY A 8 0.15 1.81 -4.43
N THR A 9 1.30 1.59 -3.82
CA THR A 9 1.88 2.48 -2.80
C THR A 9 2.26 3.86 -3.35
N TRP A 10 2.62 3.94 -4.64
CA TRP A 10 2.94 5.18 -5.33
C TRP A 10 1.79 6.18 -5.34
N ARG A 11 0.56 5.74 -5.64
CA ARG A 11 -0.61 6.63 -5.75
C ARG A 11 -0.90 7.35 -4.43
N GLU A 12 -0.79 6.65 -3.32
CA GLU A 12 -1.00 7.25 -2.00
C GLU A 12 0.11 8.24 -1.65
N LYS A 13 1.37 7.89 -1.88
CA LYS A 13 2.51 8.80 -1.70
C LYS A 13 2.36 10.07 -2.54
N LEU A 14 2.01 9.90 -3.82
CA LEU A 14 1.77 11.03 -4.72
C LEU A 14 0.60 11.89 -4.25
N GLY A 15 -0.46 11.29 -3.72
CA GLY A 15 -1.58 12.00 -3.12
C GLY A 15 -1.15 12.94 -1.99
N GLY A 16 -0.32 12.45 -1.08
CA GLY A 16 0.25 13.25 0.01
C GLY A 16 1.15 14.37 -0.49
N ILE A 17 2.06 14.07 -1.42
CA ILE A 17 2.93 15.07 -2.05
C ILE A 17 2.11 16.17 -2.73
N THR A 18 1.09 15.78 -3.49
CA THR A 18 0.24 16.73 -4.22
C THR A 18 -0.57 17.60 -3.27
N ALA A 19 -1.02 17.04 -2.13
CA ALA A 19 -1.72 17.80 -1.11
C ALA A 19 -0.84 18.90 -0.52
N PHE A 20 0.42 18.60 -0.18
CA PHE A 20 1.39 19.58 0.28
C PHE A 20 1.74 20.59 -0.81
N ALA A 21 2.10 20.11 -2.00
CA ALA A 21 2.49 20.92 -3.14
C ALA A 21 1.43 21.98 -3.52
N LYS A 22 0.15 21.60 -3.41
CA LYS A 22 -0.97 22.53 -3.67
C LYS A 22 -1.01 23.67 -2.66
N ALA A 23 -0.70 23.41 -1.39
CA ALA A 23 -0.66 24.45 -0.35
C ALA A 23 0.52 25.41 -0.55
N GLU A 24 1.66 24.91 -1.05
CA GLU A 24 2.87 25.70 -1.32
C GLU A 24 2.92 26.31 -2.74
N GLY A 25 1.90 26.10 -3.56
CA GLY A 25 1.87 26.57 -4.94
C GLY A 25 2.84 25.85 -5.89
N TRP A 26 3.29 24.64 -5.54
CA TRP A 26 4.22 23.88 -6.38
C TRP A 26 3.52 23.13 -7.50
N ARG A 27 4.23 22.95 -8.60
CA ARG A 27 3.89 22.00 -9.65
C ARG A 27 4.68 20.71 -9.46
N VAL A 28 4.02 19.56 -9.50
CA VAL A 28 4.64 18.24 -9.37
C VAL A 28 4.68 17.57 -10.74
N GLN A 29 5.90 17.38 -11.28
CA GLN A 29 6.11 16.57 -12.46
C GLN A 29 6.57 15.15 -12.03
N THR A 30 5.95 14.12 -12.58
CA THR A 30 6.29 12.73 -12.30
C THR A 30 7.09 12.10 -13.44
N VAL A 31 8.13 11.35 -13.08
CA VAL A 31 8.99 10.63 -14.01
C VAL A 31 9.03 9.16 -13.62
N ASP A 32 8.76 8.26 -14.57
CA ASP A 32 8.88 6.83 -14.33
C ASP A 32 10.34 6.40 -14.52
N ALA A 33 10.96 5.95 -13.46
CA ALA A 33 12.35 5.53 -13.40
C ALA A 33 12.52 4.04 -13.03
N ARG A 34 11.45 3.22 -13.18
CA ARG A 34 11.48 1.80 -12.82
C ARG A 34 12.42 0.96 -13.68
N ALA A 35 12.51 1.25 -14.96
CA ALA A 35 13.38 0.53 -15.88
C ALA A 35 14.83 1.02 -15.79
N ALA A 36 15.02 2.33 -15.82
CA ALA A 36 16.32 3.00 -15.65
C ALA A 36 16.08 4.46 -15.23
N LEU A 37 17.06 5.07 -14.56
CA LEU A 37 17.08 6.51 -14.37
C LEU A 37 17.29 7.17 -15.75
N PRO A 38 16.38 8.07 -16.18
CA PRO A 38 16.60 8.86 -17.37
C PRO A 38 17.78 9.82 -17.17
N ASP A 39 18.21 10.49 -18.23
CA ASP A 39 19.21 11.55 -18.10
C ASP A 39 18.66 12.69 -17.23
N VAL A 40 19.12 12.68 -15.97
CA VAL A 40 18.68 13.63 -14.94
C VAL A 40 19.04 15.06 -15.34
N ARG A 41 20.19 15.28 -16.01
CA ARG A 41 20.62 16.62 -16.46
C ARG A 41 19.66 17.16 -17.49
N GLN A 42 19.36 16.39 -18.53
CA GLN A 42 18.41 16.77 -19.56
C GLN A 42 17.03 17.11 -18.99
N LEU A 43 16.53 16.31 -18.02
CA LEU A 43 15.26 16.57 -17.35
C LEU A 43 15.32 17.84 -16.48
N CYS A 44 16.43 18.08 -15.80
CA CYS A 44 16.62 19.29 -14.99
C CYS A 44 16.70 20.55 -15.87
N ASP A 45 17.37 20.48 -17.00
CA ASP A 45 17.48 21.58 -17.97
C ASP A 45 16.11 21.93 -18.59
N PHE A 46 15.30 20.89 -18.87
CA PHE A 46 13.97 21.06 -19.46
C PHE A 46 12.94 21.58 -18.45
N TRP A 47 12.83 20.93 -17.28
CA TRP A 47 11.79 21.23 -16.28
C TRP A 47 12.19 22.32 -15.28
N ARG A 48 13.50 22.57 -15.11
CA ARG A 48 14.08 23.51 -14.13
C ARG A 48 13.47 23.34 -12.74
N PRO A 49 13.52 22.09 -12.16
CA PRO A 49 12.89 21.85 -10.88
C PRO A 49 13.63 22.58 -9.76
N VAL A 50 12.91 22.98 -8.73
CA VAL A 50 13.48 23.57 -7.50
C VAL A 50 14.05 22.49 -6.56
N GLY A 51 13.57 21.25 -6.67
CA GLY A 51 14.01 20.12 -5.86
C GLY A 51 13.46 18.80 -6.35
N ILE A 52 13.96 17.71 -5.78
CA ILE A 52 13.70 16.34 -6.20
C ILE A 52 13.05 15.55 -5.07
N LEU A 53 12.01 14.80 -5.38
CA LEU A 53 11.46 13.73 -4.55
C LEU A 53 11.73 12.39 -5.24
N LEU A 54 12.51 11.52 -4.60
CA LEU A 54 12.89 10.21 -5.13
C LEU A 54 12.11 9.11 -4.39
N ASP A 55 11.11 8.49 -5.02
CA ASP A 55 10.59 7.22 -4.48
C ASP A 55 11.63 6.13 -4.75
N ALA A 56 12.36 5.79 -3.72
CA ALA A 56 13.50 4.88 -3.75
C ALA A 56 13.13 3.47 -3.26
N SER A 57 11.85 3.09 -3.28
CA SER A 57 11.38 1.78 -2.81
C SER A 57 11.74 0.63 -3.75
N GLY A 58 11.96 0.91 -5.03
CA GLY A 58 12.42 -0.04 -6.05
C GLY A 58 13.94 0.03 -6.27
N ARG A 59 14.37 -0.35 -7.48
CA ARG A 59 15.79 -0.33 -7.86
C ARG A 59 16.32 1.09 -7.92
N THR A 60 17.46 1.31 -7.28
CA THR A 60 18.16 2.60 -7.23
C THR A 60 19.66 2.42 -7.54
N ASP A 61 19.97 1.52 -8.49
CA ASP A 61 21.34 1.23 -8.88
C ASP A 61 22.01 2.51 -9.43
N GLY A 62 23.22 2.79 -8.99
CA GLY A 62 23.95 3.97 -9.41
C GLY A 62 23.53 5.31 -8.77
N VAL A 63 22.41 5.37 -8.03
CA VAL A 63 22.01 6.60 -7.35
C VAL A 63 22.92 6.92 -6.17
N ASP A 64 23.46 8.14 -6.14
CA ASP A 64 24.25 8.68 -5.04
C ASP A 64 23.99 10.18 -4.83
N ALA A 65 24.69 10.80 -3.90
CA ALA A 65 24.51 12.21 -3.57
C ALA A 65 24.78 13.17 -4.75
N ARG A 66 25.53 12.75 -5.76
CA ARG A 66 25.88 13.57 -6.95
C ARG A 66 24.83 13.46 -8.05
N THR A 67 24.00 12.42 -8.02
CA THR A 67 23.00 12.13 -9.06
C THR A 67 22.08 13.32 -9.34
N PHE A 68 21.69 14.04 -8.28
CA PHE A 68 20.76 15.18 -8.38
C PHE A 68 21.39 16.53 -8.04
N ALA A 69 22.71 16.57 -7.77
CA ALA A 69 23.37 17.82 -7.44
C ALA A 69 23.33 18.83 -8.62
N PRO A 70 23.16 20.14 -8.34
CA PRO A 70 23.13 20.79 -7.02
C PRO A 70 21.72 20.83 -6.34
N LEU A 71 20.72 20.15 -6.88
CA LEU A 71 19.36 20.20 -6.37
C LEU A 71 19.19 19.45 -5.05
N SER A 72 18.38 19.99 -4.16
CA SER A 72 17.96 19.27 -2.94
C SER A 72 17.11 18.06 -3.32
N CYS A 73 17.45 16.89 -2.76
CA CYS A 73 16.73 15.65 -2.97
C CYS A 73 16.29 15.04 -1.63
N VAL A 74 15.04 14.60 -1.53
CA VAL A 74 14.51 13.82 -0.42
C VAL A 74 14.09 12.45 -0.94
N ALA A 75 14.56 11.37 -0.29
CA ALA A 75 14.24 10.00 -0.63
C ALA A 75 13.02 9.49 0.15
N LEU A 76 12.11 8.80 -0.52
CA LEU A 76 10.98 8.11 0.08
C LEU A 76 11.27 6.61 0.07
N THR A 77 11.14 5.96 1.24
CA THR A 77 11.28 4.51 1.41
C THR A 77 12.55 3.95 0.76
N PRO A 78 13.76 4.39 1.15
CA PRO A 78 15.00 3.95 0.51
C PRO A 78 15.18 2.42 0.60
N SER A 79 15.43 1.78 -0.54
CA SER A 79 15.67 0.34 -0.66
C SER A 79 17.09 -0.09 -0.29
N SER A 80 18.01 0.86 -0.19
CA SER A 80 19.41 0.60 0.15
C SER A 80 19.98 1.61 1.15
N ASP A 81 20.94 1.16 1.93
CA ASP A 81 21.68 2.01 2.88
C ASP A 81 22.48 3.10 2.16
N ARG A 82 22.91 2.84 0.92
CA ARG A 82 23.58 3.84 0.08
C ARG A 82 22.70 5.06 -0.14
N VAL A 83 21.45 4.85 -0.58
CA VAL A 83 20.50 5.95 -0.80
C VAL A 83 20.12 6.63 0.51
N ARG A 84 19.92 5.87 1.58
CA ARG A 84 19.61 6.41 2.90
C ARG A 84 20.70 7.30 3.46
N ARG A 85 21.98 6.97 3.19
CA ARG A 85 23.12 7.82 3.57
C ARG A 85 23.34 9.00 2.62
N ALA A 86 22.87 8.89 1.38
CA ALA A 86 23.05 9.93 0.38
C ALA A 86 22.06 11.10 0.56
N PHE A 87 20.83 10.82 1.02
CA PHE A 87 19.75 11.80 1.06
C PHE A 87 19.00 11.78 2.41
N PRO A 88 18.49 12.94 2.90
CA PRO A 88 17.45 12.95 3.90
C PRO A 88 16.27 12.11 3.40
N SER A 89 15.60 11.39 4.29
CA SER A 89 14.62 10.42 3.87
C SER A 89 13.37 10.38 4.75
N VAL A 90 12.26 9.93 4.17
CA VAL A 90 11.03 9.61 4.88
C VAL A 90 10.65 8.17 4.56
N GLN A 91 10.40 7.37 5.58
CA GLN A 91 10.04 5.96 5.41
C GLN A 91 9.00 5.51 6.44
N SER A 92 8.33 4.39 6.18
CA SER A 92 7.45 3.77 7.16
C SER A 92 8.24 3.22 8.34
N ASP A 93 7.67 3.30 9.55
CA ASP A 93 8.25 2.72 10.76
C ASP A 93 8.15 1.19 10.71
N SER A 94 9.24 0.55 10.27
CA SER A 94 9.36 -0.89 10.15
C SER A 94 9.22 -1.63 11.48
N HIS A 95 9.62 -1.01 12.60
CA HIS A 95 9.46 -1.60 13.94
C HIS A 95 7.98 -1.61 14.36
N ALA A 96 7.26 -0.52 14.14
CA ALA A 96 5.84 -0.46 14.44
C ALA A 96 5.04 -1.43 13.54
N ILE A 97 5.40 -1.55 12.26
CA ILE A 97 4.79 -2.51 11.32
C ILE A 97 5.02 -3.95 11.81
N ALA A 98 6.26 -4.33 12.11
CA ALA A 98 6.60 -5.67 12.59
C ALA A 98 5.90 -6.00 13.91
N ARG A 99 5.75 -5.02 14.80
CA ARG A 99 5.02 -5.18 16.07
C ARG A 99 3.54 -5.50 15.85
N LEU A 100 2.87 -4.80 14.95
CA LEU A 100 1.46 -5.07 14.63
C LEU A 100 1.28 -6.47 14.02
N ALA A 101 2.13 -6.87 13.08
CA ALA A 101 2.11 -8.20 12.49
C ALA A 101 2.38 -9.28 13.55
N ALA A 102 3.38 -9.10 14.40
CA ALA A 102 3.69 -10.03 15.48
C ALA A 102 2.54 -10.17 16.48
N GLN A 103 1.95 -9.06 16.92
CA GLN A 103 0.82 -9.07 17.84
C GLN A 103 -0.36 -9.88 17.27
N GLU A 104 -0.64 -9.76 15.97
CA GLU A 104 -1.71 -10.53 15.34
C GLU A 104 -1.39 -12.02 15.30
N LEU A 105 -0.19 -12.40 14.86
CA LEU A 105 0.22 -13.79 14.74
C LEU A 105 0.30 -14.48 16.12
N LEU A 106 0.85 -13.80 17.13
CA LEU A 106 0.98 -14.32 18.49
C LEU A 106 -0.38 -14.57 19.18
N ARG A 107 -1.46 -13.85 18.79
CA ARG A 107 -2.83 -14.14 19.29
C ARG A 107 -3.32 -15.54 18.96
N ARG A 108 -2.71 -16.21 18.01
CA ARG A 108 -3.06 -17.57 17.59
C ARG A 108 -2.28 -18.68 18.32
N ASN A 109 -1.45 -18.33 19.30
CA ASN A 109 -0.58 -19.28 20.00
C ASN A 109 0.27 -20.12 19.02
N VAL A 110 0.86 -19.44 18.01
CA VAL A 110 1.73 -20.11 17.02
C VAL A 110 2.95 -20.73 17.70
N ALA A 111 3.39 -21.87 17.19
CA ALA A 111 4.56 -22.58 17.70
C ALA A 111 5.89 -22.03 17.16
N ALA A 112 5.86 -21.39 16.00
CA ALA A 112 7.01 -20.77 15.35
C ALA A 112 6.61 -19.53 14.55
N LEU A 113 7.58 -18.69 14.27
CA LEU A 113 7.42 -17.53 13.40
C LEU A 113 8.29 -17.69 12.15
N ALA A 114 7.80 -17.18 11.03
CA ALA A 114 8.54 -17.11 9.78
C ALA A 114 8.44 -15.72 9.17
N PHE A 115 9.49 -15.29 8.48
CA PHE A 115 9.51 -14.04 7.72
C PHE A 115 9.76 -14.33 6.25
N LEU A 116 8.86 -13.86 5.39
CA LEU A 116 9.01 -13.93 3.96
C LEU A 116 9.65 -12.64 3.47
N ASP A 117 10.94 -12.73 3.14
CA ASP A 117 11.75 -11.59 2.76
C ASP A 117 11.51 -11.19 1.30
N ALA A 118 11.66 -9.90 1.00
CA ALA A 118 11.61 -9.43 -0.37
C ALA A 118 12.91 -9.81 -1.12
N PRO A 119 12.83 -10.12 -2.43
CA PRO A 119 14.00 -10.44 -3.24
C PRO A 119 15.09 -9.37 -3.13
N GLY A 120 16.33 -9.81 -2.89
CA GLY A 120 17.48 -8.92 -2.70
C GLY A 120 17.51 -8.23 -1.32
N SER A 121 16.62 -8.56 -0.42
CA SER A 121 16.55 -8.02 0.97
C SER A 121 16.73 -6.50 1.03
N PRO A 122 15.89 -5.71 0.36
CA PRO A 122 16.00 -4.25 0.42
C PRO A 122 15.91 -3.75 1.86
N SER A 123 16.50 -2.57 2.15
CA SER A 123 16.60 -2.03 3.51
C SER A 123 15.28 -2.01 4.26
N TRP A 124 14.18 -1.65 3.61
CA TRP A 124 12.85 -1.64 4.23
C TRP A 124 12.33 -3.03 4.60
N SER A 125 12.73 -4.11 3.87
CA SER A 125 12.40 -5.50 4.22
C SER A 125 13.29 -6.00 5.34
N SER A 126 14.60 -5.77 5.23
CA SER A 126 15.58 -6.14 6.27
C SER A 126 15.25 -5.51 7.62
N GLN A 127 14.83 -4.25 7.68
CA GLN A 127 14.42 -3.59 8.92
C GLN A 127 13.19 -4.24 9.55
N LYS A 128 12.18 -4.61 8.75
CA LYS A 128 11.01 -5.37 9.23
C LYS A 128 11.43 -6.72 9.78
N ARG A 129 12.29 -7.45 9.06
CA ARG A 129 12.82 -8.76 9.47
C ARG A 129 13.56 -8.69 10.80
N GLU A 130 14.46 -7.72 10.97
CA GLU A 130 15.23 -7.58 12.21
C GLU A 130 14.33 -7.19 13.39
N ALA A 131 13.37 -6.30 13.19
CA ALA A 131 12.38 -5.95 14.20
C ALA A 131 11.52 -7.15 14.59
N PHE A 132 11.07 -7.94 13.62
CA PHE A 132 10.28 -9.14 13.86
C PHE A 132 11.10 -10.25 14.55
N ARG A 133 12.38 -10.39 14.19
CA ARG A 133 13.33 -11.31 14.87
C ARG A 133 13.52 -10.93 16.35
N ALA A 134 13.64 -9.65 16.64
CA ALA A 134 13.76 -9.20 18.04
C ALA A 134 12.51 -9.56 18.86
N ILE A 135 11.32 -9.41 18.27
CA ILE A 135 10.05 -9.79 18.92
C ILE A 135 9.97 -11.32 19.11
N ALA A 136 10.33 -12.12 18.09
CA ALA A 136 10.35 -13.57 18.18
C ALA A 136 11.23 -14.04 19.37
N ARG A 137 12.43 -13.48 19.50
CA ARG A 137 13.33 -13.76 20.63
C ARG A 137 12.72 -13.41 21.99
N LEU A 138 12.03 -12.28 22.12
CA LEU A 138 11.36 -11.89 23.35
C LEU A 138 10.27 -12.88 23.78
N HIS A 139 9.65 -13.56 22.82
CA HIS A 139 8.62 -14.56 23.06
C HIS A 139 9.18 -16.01 23.07
N GLY A 140 10.50 -16.19 23.00
CA GLY A 140 11.13 -17.52 23.00
C GLY A 140 10.81 -18.35 21.75
N LEU A 141 10.42 -17.73 20.64
CA LEU A 141 10.04 -18.40 19.39
C LEU A 141 11.19 -18.40 18.40
N ALA A 142 11.34 -19.51 17.66
CA ALA A 142 12.22 -19.58 16.50
C ALA A 142 11.69 -18.70 15.36
N LEU A 143 12.60 -18.03 14.64
CA LEU A 143 12.29 -17.32 13.41
C LEU A 143 13.03 -17.92 12.23
N THR A 144 12.29 -18.44 11.26
CA THR A 144 12.81 -18.91 9.97
C THR A 144 12.60 -17.84 8.89
N VAL A 145 13.62 -17.59 8.06
CA VAL A 145 13.47 -16.73 6.87
C VAL A 145 13.23 -17.63 5.67
N VAL A 146 12.18 -17.32 4.89
CA VAL A 146 11.69 -18.17 3.79
C VAL A 146 11.50 -17.37 2.50
N THR A 147 11.39 -18.10 1.39
CA THR A 147 10.82 -17.62 0.12
C THR A 147 9.33 -18.03 0.02
N ALA A 148 8.61 -17.56 -0.99
CA ALA A 148 7.21 -17.93 -1.18
C ALA A 148 7.06 -19.46 -1.36
N GLU A 149 7.95 -20.08 -2.14
CA GLU A 149 7.94 -21.53 -2.40
C GLU A 149 8.21 -22.34 -1.12
N THR A 150 9.18 -21.91 -0.30
CA THR A 150 9.58 -22.64 0.91
C THR A 150 8.63 -22.39 2.08
N ALA A 151 7.75 -21.39 1.99
CA ALA A 151 6.73 -21.12 3.01
C ALA A 151 5.76 -22.29 3.21
N ALA A 152 5.47 -23.06 2.14
CA ALA A 152 4.60 -24.22 2.21
C ALA A 152 5.23 -25.42 2.95
N ALA A 153 6.54 -25.44 3.19
CA ALA A 153 7.23 -26.48 3.94
C ALA A 153 7.41 -26.13 5.43
N LEU A 154 6.85 -25.02 5.90
CA LEU A 154 6.91 -24.63 7.30
C LEU A 154 6.12 -25.62 8.19
N PRO A 155 6.56 -25.83 9.44
CA PRO A 155 5.83 -26.68 10.36
C PRO A 155 4.44 -26.11 10.65
N PRO A 156 3.45 -26.98 10.98
CA PRO A 156 2.11 -26.52 11.37
C PRO A 156 2.14 -25.54 12.55
N ALA A 157 1.10 -24.72 12.65
CA ALA A 157 0.97 -23.64 13.63
C ALA A 157 2.09 -22.59 13.53
N THR A 158 2.55 -22.30 12.30
CA THR A 158 3.51 -21.22 12.05
C THR A 158 2.79 -19.91 11.73
N GLY A 159 3.29 -18.80 12.27
CA GLY A 159 2.90 -17.45 11.91
C GLY A 159 3.87 -16.86 10.89
N LEU A 160 3.41 -16.59 9.67
CA LEU A 160 4.18 -16.01 8.57
C LEU A 160 3.92 -14.50 8.45
N PHE A 161 4.96 -13.71 8.57
CA PHE A 161 4.94 -12.29 8.27
C PHE A 161 5.66 -12.05 6.93
N ALA A 162 4.93 -11.61 5.91
CA ALA A 162 5.48 -11.30 4.59
C ALA A 162 5.81 -9.80 4.47
N ALA A 163 6.92 -9.49 3.80
CA ALA A 163 7.41 -8.12 3.65
C ALA A 163 6.47 -7.20 2.85
N THR A 164 5.61 -7.79 1.98
CA THR A 164 4.57 -7.11 1.20
C THR A 164 3.35 -8.01 0.99
N ASP A 165 2.22 -7.44 0.58
CA ASP A 165 1.00 -8.20 0.26
C ASP A 165 1.18 -9.10 -0.97
N ALA A 166 1.95 -8.65 -1.97
CA ALA A 166 2.23 -9.47 -3.15
C ALA A 166 2.95 -10.78 -2.78
N LEU A 167 3.96 -10.70 -1.92
CA LEU A 167 4.67 -11.88 -1.41
C LEU A 167 3.77 -12.76 -0.54
N ALA A 168 2.91 -12.16 0.27
CA ALA A 168 1.93 -12.89 1.07
C ALA A 168 0.94 -13.67 0.19
N ALA A 169 0.45 -13.04 -0.90
CA ALA A 169 -0.44 -13.69 -1.86
C ALA A 169 0.24 -14.88 -2.56
N GLU A 170 1.51 -14.74 -2.95
CA GLU A 170 2.29 -15.86 -3.51
C GLU A 170 2.42 -17.01 -2.48
N ALA A 171 2.72 -16.71 -1.21
CA ALA A 171 2.79 -17.72 -0.15
C ALA A 171 1.44 -18.40 0.08
N LEU A 172 0.31 -17.67 0.05
CA LEU A 172 -1.03 -18.25 0.15
C LEU A 172 -1.32 -19.21 -1.01
N ALA A 173 -0.96 -18.85 -2.24
CA ALA A 173 -1.14 -19.72 -3.40
C ALA A 173 -0.27 -20.99 -3.33
N HIS A 174 0.92 -20.92 -2.73
CA HIS A 174 1.74 -22.11 -2.46
C HIS A 174 1.17 -22.96 -1.34
N ALA A 175 0.65 -22.35 -0.26
CA ALA A 175 -0.01 -23.05 0.84
C ALA A 175 -1.26 -23.80 0.35
N GLU A 176 -2.09 -23.20 -0.48
CA GLU A 176 -3.26 -23.82 -1.09
C GLU A 176 -2.87 -25.07 -1.91
N ARG A 177 -1.87 -24.94 -2.79
CA ARG A 177 -1.36 -26.09 -3.59
C ARG A 177 -0.79 -27.22 -2.75
N ALA A 178 -0.23 -26.89 -1.59
CA ALA A 178 0.28 -27.87 -0.62
C ALA A 178 -0.81 -28.45 0.31
N GLY A 179 -2.07 -28.00 0.18
CA GLY A 179 -3.19 -28.45 1.01
C GLY A 179 -3.14 -27.95 2.46
N LEU A 180 -2.36 -26.90 2.75
CA LEU A 180 -2.30 -26.31 4.09
C LEU A 180 -3.57 -25.53 4.40
N ARG A 181 -4.05 -25.67 5.61
CA ARG A 181 -5.18 -24.87 6.11
C ARG A 181 -4.67 -23.52 6.60
N VAL A 182 -5.18 -22.45 6.02
CA VAL A 182 -4.89 -21.09 6.45
C VAL A 182 -6.13 -20.56 7.16
N PRO A 183 -6.04 -20.12 8.41
CA PRO A 183 -4.83 -19.86 9.20
C PRO A 183 -4.42 -20.97 10.17
N GLU A 184 -5.04 -22.16 10.15
CA GLU A 184 -4.85 -23.21 11.17
C GLU A 184 -3.44 -23.77 11.15
N ASP A 185 -2.92 -24.13 9.97
CA ASP A 185 -1.57 -24.67 9.80
C ASP A 185 -0.56 -23.54 9.54
N LEU A 186 -0.95 -22.49 8.81
CA LEU A 186 -0.13 -21.33 8.48
C LEU A 186 -0.95 -20.03 8.57
N ALA A 187 -0.72 -19.21 9.60
CA ALA A 187 -1.33 -17.89 9.68
C ALA A 187 -0.45 -16.86 8.93
N VAL A 188 -1.05 -16.04 8.07
CA VAL A 188 -0.32 -15.12 7.19
C VAL A 188 -0.74 -13.66 7.41
N VAL A 189 0.26 -12.78 7.51
CA VAL A 189 0.07 -11.32 7.56
C VAL A 189 0.99 -10.66 6.53
N GLY A 190 0.43 -9.80 5.69
CA GLY A 190 1.13 -8.96 4.71
C GLY A 190 1.39 -7.54 5.18
N VAL A 191 1.85 -6.70 4.26
CA VAL A 191 2.03 -5.25 4.42
C VAL A 191 1.63 -4.57 3.13
N ASP A 192 1.06 -3.40 3.22
CA ASP A 192 0.60 -2.41 2.25
C ASP A 192 -0.91 -2.21 2.29
N ASP A 193 -1.69 -3.25 2.66
CA ASP A 193 -3.15 -3.31 2.64
C ASP A 193 -3.71 -2.88 1.26
N ASP A 194 -3.10 -3.45 0.20
CA ASP A 194 -3.58 -3.27 -1.16
C ASP A 194 -4.91 -4.02 -1.35
N PRO A 195 -6.04 -3.30 -1.56
CA PRO A 195 -7.34 -3.95 -1.66
C PRO A 195 -7.45 -4.93 -2.83
N GLU A 196 -6.76 -4.65 -3.95
CA GLU A 196 -6.81 -5.52 -5.13
C GLU A 196 -6.14 -6.87 -4.83
N ILE A 197 -5.10 -6.89 -4.02
CA ILE A 197 -4.40 -8.11 -3.59
C ILE A 197 -5.13 -8.75 -2.42
N CYS A 198 -5.37 -8.00 -1.35
CA CYS A 198 -5.89 -8.56 -0.10
C CYS A 198 -7.26 -9.20 -0.24
N GLU A 199 -8.14 -8.61 -1.06
CA GLU A 199 -9.52 -9.10 -1.28
C GLU A 199 -9.58 -10.20 -2.34
N SER A 200 -8.57 -10.33 -3.23
CA SER A 200 -8.52 -11.39 -4.25
C SER A 200 -7.91 -12.69 -3.74
N CYS A 201 -7.23 -12.66 -2.59
CA CYS A 201 -6.70 -13.88 -1.99
C CYS A 201 -7.80 -14.77 -1.40
N GLU A 202 -7.61 -16.08 -1.44
CA GLU A 202 -8.42 -17.07 -0.71
C GLU A 202 -7.50 -17.92 0.17
N PRO A 203 -7.60 -17.78 1.51
CA PRO A 203 -8.44 -16.81 2.25
C PRO A 203 -7.95 -15.36 2.12
N THR A 204 -8.87 -14.40 2.29
CA THR A 204 -8.55 -12.96 2.20
C THR A 204 -7.42 -12.58 3.15
N LEU A 205 -6.49 -11.73 2.67
CA LEU A 205 -5.22 -11.45 3.31
C LEU A 205 -5.31 -10.35 4.37
N SER A 206 -4.94 -10.67 5.61
CA SER A 206 -4.69 -9.71 6.69
C SER A 206 -3.41 -8.94 6.41
N SER A 207 -3.44 -7.62 6.54
CA SER A 207 -2.30 -6.79 6.19
C SER A 207 -2.13 -5.59 7.11
N VAL A 208 -0.90 -5.20 7.39
CA VAL A 208 -0.57 -3.94 8.06
C VAL A 208 -0.62 -2.82 7.03
N ARG A 209 -1.39 -1.76 7.34
CA ARG A 209 -1.54 -0.57 6.49
C ARG A 209 -0.54 0.51 6.89
N PRO A 210 0.51 0.79 6.10
CA PRO A 210 1.34 1.98 6.28
C PRO A 210 0.56 3.25 5.92
N ASP A 211 0.98 4.40 6.47
CA ASP A 211 0.41 5.69 6.07
C ASP A 211 1.23 6.32 4.92
N PHE A 212 1.04 5.80 3.72
CA PHE A 212 1.75 6.28 2.54
C PHE A 212 1.35 7.71 2.15
N HIS A 213 0.12 8.13 2.46
CA HIS A 213 -0.29 9.51 2.22
C HIS A 213 0.50 10.48 3.10
N ARG A 214 0.57 10.20 4.41
CA ARG A 214 1.36 10.99 5.36
C ARG A 214 2.85 10.95 5.02
N LEU A 215 3.35 9.78 4.58
CA LEU A 215 4.74 9.63 4.13
C LEU A 215 5.04 10.60 2.97
N GLY A 216 4.21 10.62 1.95
CA GLY A 216 4.35 11.53 0.81
C GLY A 216 4.26 13.01 1.21
N PHE A 217 3.29 13.37 2.06
CA PHE A 217 3.14 14.71 2.58
C PHE A 217 4.39 15.17 3.36
N SER A 218 4.89 14.32 4.27
CA SER A 218 6.07 14.61 5.07
C SER A 218 7.34 14.72 4.24
N ALA A 219 7.46 13.96 3.15
CA ALA A 219 8.60 14.08 2.24
C ALA A 219 8.59 15.41 1.49
N ALA A 220 7.44 15.88 1.05
CA ALA A 220 7.32 17.21 0.43
C ALA A 220 7.58 18.34 1.44
N ALA A 221 7.10 18.20 2.68
CA ALA A 221 7.37 19.14 3.76
C ALA A 221 8.87 19.22 4.09
N LEU A 222 9.54 18.06 4.21
CA LEU A 222 10.98 18.00 4.43
C LEU A 222 11.76 18.64 3.28
N LEU A 223 11.34 18.45 2.03
CA LEU A 223 11.96 19.11 0.89
C LEU A 223 11.78 20.64 0.98
N ALA A 224 10.59 21.13 1.32
CA ALA A 224 10.35 22.57 1.51
C ALA A 224 11.26 23.18 2.59
N GLU A 225 11.44 22.46 3.69
CA GLU A 225 12.32 22.86 4.77
C GLU A 225 13.77 22.99 4.29
N ARG A 226 14.26 21.98 3.55
CA ARG A 226 15.62 21.99 2.98
C ARG A 226 15.84 23.05 1.90
N LEU A 227 14.79 23.45 1.19
CA LEU A 227 14.87 24.55 0.24
C LEU A 227 14.96 25.93 0.94
N ARG A 228 14.31 26.09 2.10
CA ARG A 228 14.36 27.32 2.91
C ARG A 228 15.65 27.44 3.71
N ALA A 229 16.12 26.33 4.29
CA ALA A 229 17.32 26.26 5.12
C ALA A 229 18.13 25.00 4.75
N PRO A 230 19.08 25.10 3.83
CA PRO A 230 19.96 23.99 3.50
C PRO A 230 20.70 23.51 4.76
N CYS A 231 20.58 22.22 5.05
CA CYS A 231 21.22 21.56 6.19
C CYS A 231 21.97 20.33 5.71
N ALA A 232 23.14 20.08 6.26
CA ALA A 232 23.96 18.91 5.93
C ALA A 232 23.47 17.62 6.58
N GLU A 233 22.62 17.70 7.62
CA GLU A 233 22.07 16.56 8.32
C GLU A 233 21.15 15.75 7.40
N ARG A 234 21.28 14.43 7.48
CA ARG A 234 20.53 13.47 6.64
C ARG A 234 19.60 12.65 7.51
N ASP A 235 18.63 13.35 8.09
CA ASP A 235 17.66 12.75 8.99
C ASP A 235 16.73 11.79 8.25
N THR A 236 16.33 10.75 8.97
CA THR A 236 15.27 9.84 8.53
C THR A 236 14.02 10.08 9.38
N VAL A 237 12.95 10.52 8.73
CA VAL A 237 11.63 10.67 9.36
C VAL A 237 10.88 9.34 9.25
N LEU A 238 10.45 8.79 10.39
CA LEU A 238 9.69 7.56 10.46
C LEU A 238 8.19 7.86 10.56
N ILE A 239 7.40 7.23 9.69
CA ILE A 239 5.93 7.37 9.66
C ILE A 239 5.31 6.10 10.24
N PRO A 240 4.58 6.19 11.37
CA PRO A 240 3.92 5.03 11.94
C PRO A 240 2.81 4.51 11.00
N PRO A 241 2.52 3.20 11.02
CA PRO A 241 1.42 2.63 10.26
C PRO A 241 0.06 3.08 10.82
N VAL A 242 -0.97 3.09 9.97
CA VAL A 242 -2.36 3.36 10.36
C VAL A 242 -2.89 2.27 11.30
N GLY A 243 -2.54 1.00 11.03
CA GLY A 243 -2.96 -0.14 11.81
C GLY A 243 -2.89 -1.45 11.03
N LEU A 244 -3.47 -2.49 11.59
CA LEU A 244 -3.61 -3.79 10.94
C LEU A 244 -5.07 -3.99 10.54
N VAL A 245 -5.29 -4.38 9.30
CA VAL A 245 -6.60 -4.81 8.79
C VAL A 245 -6.66 -6.32 8.83
N ARG A 246 -7.50 -6.84 9.74
CA ARG A 246 -7.70 -8.28 9.91
C ARG A 246 -8.60 -8.85 8.84
N ARG A 247 -8.18 -9.99 8.29
CA ARG A 247 -8.95 -10.80 7.36
C ARG A 247 -8.75 -12.28 7.68
N ALA A 248 -9.20 -13.16 6.79
CA ALA A 248 -9.25 -14.60 7.06
C ALA A 248 -7.88 -15.26 7.20
N SER A 249 -6.83 -14.73 6.58
CA SER A 249 -5.49 -15.38 6.57
C SER A 249 -4.77 -15.39 7.92
N SER A 250 -5.19 -14.55 8.88
CA SER A 250 -4.64 -14.58 10.24
C SER A 250 -5.71 -14.85 11.31
N SER A 251 -6.96 -14.46 11.08
CA SER A 251 -8.02 -14.60 12.09
C SER A 251 -8.92 -15.82 11.88
N GLY A 252 -8.74 -16.54 10.79
CA GLY A 252 -9.65 -17.60 10.36
C GLY A 252 -10.85 -17.02 9.60
N ARG A 253 -11.60 -17.89 8.97
CA ARG A 253 -12.86 -17.46 8.34
C ARG A 253 -13.74 -16.85 9.43
N PRO A 254 -14.22 -15.62 9.26
CA PRO A 254 -15.19 -15.08 10.19
C PRO A 254 -16.32 -16.07 10.35
N ASP A 255 -16.84 -16.21 11.56
CA ASP A 255 -18.00 -17.08 11.76
C ASP A 255 -19.15 -16.69 10.81
N ALA A 256 -20.11 -17.59 10.62
CA ALA A 256 -21.17 -17.40 9.64
C ALA A 256 -21.96 -16.08 9.84
N ALA A 257 -22.08 -15.59 11.07
CA ALA A 257 -22.76 -14.32 11.35
C ALA A 257 -21.93 -13.13 10.89
N VAL A 258 -20.61 -13.12 11.14
CA VAL A 258 -19.72 -12.05 10.69
C VAL A 258 -19.64 -12.02 9.16
N ARG A 259 -19.56 -13.19 8.50
CA ARG A 259 -19.59 -13.26 7.03
C ARG A 259 -20.89 -12.68 6.46
N ARG A 260 -22.05 -13.12 6.99
CA ARG A 260 -23.33 -12.56 6.58
C ARG A 260 -23.39 -11.04 6.76
N ALA A 261 -22.84 -10.53 7.87
CA ALA A 261 -22.79 -9.10 8.14
C ALA A 261 -21.91 -8.34 7.12
N LEU A 262 -20.73 -8.87 6.79
CA LEU A 262 -19.84 -8.27 5.77
C LEU A 262 -20.47 -8.31 4.38
N ASP A 263 -21.11 -9.42 4.01
CA ASP A 263 -21.83 -9.56 2.73
C ASP A 263 -23.00 -8.58 2.66
N PHE A 264 -23.78 -8.49 3.72
CA PHE A 264 -24.91 -7.56 3.84
C PHE A 264 -24.44 -6.10 3.73
N ILE A 265 -23.37 -5.74 4.41
CA ILE A 265 -22.76 -4.40 4.29
C ILE A 265 -22.34 -4.12 2.85
N ARG A 266 -21.66 -5.06 2.17
CA ARG A 266 -21.24 -4.88 0.78
C ARG A 266 -22.42 -4.65 -0.17
N GLN A 267 -23.51 -5.38 0.03
CA GLN A 267 -24.68 -5.32 -0.83
C GLN A 267 -25.54 -4.08 -0.57
N HIS A 268 -25.71 -3.69 0.70
CA HIS A 268 -26.70 -2.69 1.11
C HIS A 268 -26.13 -1.37 1.64
N ALA A 269 -24.79 -1.17 1.64
CA ALA A 269 -24.19 0.06 2.15
C ALA A 269 -24.76 1.33 1.49
N HIS A 270 -25.19 1.24 0.24
CA HIS A 270 -25.74 2.34 -0.55
C HIS A 270 -27.22 2.69 -0.18
N GLU A 271 -27.88 1.88 0.61
CA GLU A 271 -29.29 2.04 0.98
C GLU A 271 -29.49 2.79 2.32
N GLY A 272 -28.53 3.56 2.76
CA GLY A 272 -28.61 4.28 4.04
C GLY A 272 -28.32 3.40 5.27
N LEU A 273 -27.74 2.21 5.07
CA LEU A 273 -27.46 1.21 6.12
C LEU A 273 -26.76 1.80 7.34
N THR A 274 -27.17 1.35 8.53
CA THR A 274 -26.58 1.69 9.82
C THR A 274 -26.07 0.43 10.56
N ALA A 275 -25.29 0.61 11.61
CA ALA A 275 -24.86 -0.51 12.46
C ALA A 275 -26.05 -1.22 13.16
N ALA A 276 -27.19 -0.53 13.36
CA ALA A 276 -28.41 -1.11 13.93
C ALA A 276 -29.05 -2.14 12.99
N ASP A 277 -28.92 -1.94 11.68
CA ASP A 277 -29.47 -2.85 10.66
C ASP A 277 -28.62 -4.10 10.50
N VAL A 278 -27.32 -4.01 10.81
CA VAL A 278 -26.35 -5.12 10.73
C VAL A 278 -26.40 -6.01 11.97
N ALA A 279 -26.62 -5.43 13.16
CA ALA A 279 -26.58 -6.15 14.43
C ALA A 279 -27.52 -7.37 14.52
N PRO A 280 -28.77 -7.36 13.97
CA PRO A 280 -29.67 -8.52 13.99
C PRO A 280 -29.13 -9.78 13.30
N LEU A 281 -28.16 -9.65 12.39
CA LEU A 281 -27.54 -10.79 11.71
C LEU A 281 -26.74 -11.71 12.66
N PHE A 282 -26.49 -11.23 13.87
CA PHE A 282 -25.82 -11.99 14.94
C PHE A 282 -26.79 -12.80 15.82
N GLY A 283 -28.07 -12.83 15.48
CA GLY A 283 -29.12 -13.57 16.22
C GLY A 283 -29.57 -12.85 17.49
N ALA A 284 -29.96 -13.62 18.52
CA ALA A 284 -30.54 -13.09 19.77
C ALA A 284 -29.53 -12.34 20.70
N GLN A 285 -28.36 -12.00 20.23
CA GLN A 285 -27.37 -11.25 21.00
C GLN A 285 -27.75 -9.77 21.10
N SER A 286 -27.34 -9.12 22.21
CA SER A 286 -27.48 -7.68 22.30
C SER A 286 -26.69 -6.99 21.20
N ARG A 287 -27.14 -5.82 20.73
CA ARG A 287 -26.44 -4.99 19.77
C ARG A 287 -24.96 -4.78 20.15
N ARG A 288 -24.70 -4.50 21.42
CA ARG A 288 -23.34 -4.30 21.94
C ARG A 288 -22.48 -5.56 21.80
N ALA A 289 -23.03 -6.73 22.06
CA ALA A 289 -22.31 -8.00 21.89
C ALA A 289 -22.01 -8.28 20.41
N ALA A 290 -22.97 -7.98 19.50
CA ALA A 290 -22.76 -8.08 18.06
C ALA A 290 -21.66 -7.13 17.57
N GLU A 291 -21.65 -5.86 18.03
CA GLU A 291 -20.61 -4.88 17.68
C GLU A 291 -19.22 -5.30 18.18
N ILE A 292 -19.12 -5.82 19.41
CA ILE A 292 -17.86 -6.35 19.97
C ILE A 292 -17.36 -7.54 19.11
N ARG A 293 -18.24 -8.52 18.88
CA ARG A 293 -17.92 -9.72 18.10
C ARG A 293 -17.50 -9.39 16.66
N PHE A 294 -18.20 -8.46 16.02
CA PHE A 294 -17.82 -7.98 14.69
C PHE A 294 -16.44 -7.31 14.71
N LYS A 295 -16.19 -6.42 15.69
CA LYS A 295 -14.91 -5.72 15.83
C LYS A 295 -13.77 -6.67 16.15
N ASP A 296 -13.98 -7.65 17.01
CA ASP A 296 -12.97 -8.66 17.36
C ASP A 296 -12.61 -9.51 16.14
N ALA A 297 -13.58 -9.87 15.30
CA ALA A 297 -13.37 -10.68 14.11
C ALA A 297 -12.76 -9.88 12.93
N THR A 298 -13.11 -8.59 12.78
CA THR A 298 -12.73 -7.80 11.59
C THR A 298 -11.69 -6.71 11.88
N GLY A 299 -11.44 -6.39 13.15
CA GLY A 299 -10.55 -5.31 13.56
C GLY A 299 -11.15 -3.90 13.44
N GLN A 300 -12.38 -3.75 12.92
CA GLN A 300 -13.04 -2.47 12.69
C GLN A 300 -14.49 -2.49 13.22
N THR A 301 -15.08 -1.31 13.47
CA THR A 301 -16.48 -1.23 13.85
C THR A 301 -17.41 -1.49 12.65
N MET A 302 -18.69 -1.87 12.90
CA MET A 302 -19.69 -1.98 11.83
C MET A 302 -19.85 -0.66 11.09
N THR A 303 -19.81 0.46 11.80
CA THR A 303 -19.90 1.82 11.20
C THR A 303 -18.73 2.11 10.27
N ASP A 304 -17.50 1.74 10.67
CA ASP A 304 -16.31 1.89 9.80
C ASP A 304 -16.42 1.00 8.56
N ALA A 305 -16.89 -0.24 8.71
CA ALA A 305 -17.08 -1.16 7.59
C ALA A 305 -18.11 -0.64 6.57
N ILE A 306 -19.22 -0.08 7.05
CA ILE A 306 -20.24 0.57 6.20
C ILE A 306 -19.64 1.79 5.49
N LEU A 307 -18.93 2.64 6.23
CA LEU A 307 -18.26 3.80 5.66
C LEU A 307 -17.27 3.41 4.56
N ASP A 308 -16.43 2.42 4.80
CA ASP A 308 -15.45 1.94 3.83
C ASP A 308 -16.12 1.32 2.59
N ALA A 309 -17.25 0.62 2.75
CA ALA A 309 -18.05 0.11 1.63
C ALA A 309 -18.62 1.25 0.77
N ARG A 310 -19.23 2.27 1.39
CA ARG A 310 -19.73 3.47 0.71
C ARG A 310 -18.62 4.21 -0.05
N LEU A 311 -17.45 4.37 0.58
CA LEU A 311 -16.32 5.04 -0.04
C LEU A 311 -15.74 4.27 -1.23
N ARG A 312 -15.75 2.92 -1.18
CA ARG A 312 -15.38 2.08 -2.33
C ARG A 312 -16.30 2.32 -3.51
N LEU A 313 -17.61 2.29 -3.29
CA LEU A 313 -18.60 2.59 -4.33
C LEU A 313 -18.38 3.99 -4.90
N ALA A 314 -18.20 5.00 -4.04
CA ALA A 314 -17.97 6.37 -4.46
C ALA A 314 -16.69 6.53 -5.31
N LYS A 315 -15.60 5.87 -4.91
CA LYS A 315 -14.36 5.84 -5.70
C LYS A 315 -14.60 5.22 -7.09
N GLY A 316 -15.36 4.15 -7.19
CA GLY A 316 -15.74 3.53 -8.46
C GLY A 316 -16.46 4.52 -9.37
N TYR A 317 -17.54 5.15 -8.89
CA TYR A 317 -18.29 6.15 -9.66
C TYR A 317 -17.45 7.37 -10.05
N LEU A 318 -16.57 7.84 -9.15
CA LEU A 318 -15.68 8.96 -9.42
C LEU A 318 -14.63 8.64 -10.47
N SER A 319 -14.16 7.40 -10.55
CA SER A 319 -13.10 6.99 -11.48
C SER A 319 -13.59 6.84 -12.92
N VAL A 320 -14.85 6.40 -13.13
CA VAL A 320 -15.34 6.00 -14.46
C VAL A 320 -16.31 7.04 -15.04
N GLY A 321 -17.04 7.81 -14.22
CA GLY A 321 -18.22 8.55 -14.65
C GLY A 321 -18.09 10.07 -14.67
N ARG A 322 -19.05 10.71 -15.40
CA ARG A 322 -19.31 12.17 -15.39
C ARG A 322 -20.43 12.56 -14.41
N THR A 323 -20.93 11.62 -13.63
CA THR A 323 -22.02 11.82 -12.66
C THR A 323 -21.68 12.93 -11.67
N ALA A 324 -22.63 13.83 -11.38
CA ALA A 324 -22.42 14.92 -10.43
C ALA A 324 -22.00 14.36 -9.04
N VAL A 325 -21.10 15.05 -8.34
CA VAL A 325 -20.58 14.58 -7.04
C VAL A 325 -21.71 14.46 -6.01
N SER A 326 -22.69 15.38 -6.05
CA SER A 326 -23.88 15.32 -5.20
C SER A 326 -24.75 14.08 -5.48
N ALA A 327 -24.92 13.71 -6.74
CA ALA A 327 -25.65 12.49 -7.10
C ALA A 327 -24.90 11.22 -6.66
N ILE A 328 -23.57 11.21 -6.73
CA ILE A 328 -22.76 10.09 -6.21
C ILE A 328 -22.94 9.93 -4.70
N ALA A 329 -23.03 11.02 -3.94
CA ALA A 329 -23.33 10.97 -2.51
C ALA A 329 -24.60 10.16 -2.25
N ASN A 330 -25.70 10.49 -2.92
CA ASN A 330 -26.97 9.79 -2.77
C ASN A 330 -26.87 8.32 -3.23
N PHE A 331 -26.25 8.03 -4.38
CA PHE A 331 -26.07 6.65 -4.88
C PHE A 331 -25.21 5.78 -3.95
N CYS A 332 -24.40 6.38 -3.12
CA CYS A 332 -23.58 5.67 -2.15
C CYS A 332 -24.14 5.68 -0.72
N GLY A 333 -25.41 6.12 -0.51
CA GLY A 333 -26.11 6.04 0.75
C GLY A 333 -25.79 7.16 1.75
N TRP A 334 -25.40 8.36 1.28
CA TRP A 334 -25.33 9.56 2.11
C TRP A 334 -26.56 10.44 1.91
N ASP A 335 -27.16 10.86 3.02
CA ASP A 335 -28.29 11.79 3.01
C ASP A 335 -27.86 13.25 2.73
N SER A 336 -26.55 13.54 2.80
CA SER A 336 -26.01 14.88 2.66
C SER A 336 -24.70 14.89 1.87
N ASP A 337 -24.63 15.70 0.82
CA ASP A 337 -23.40 15.95 0.05
C ASP A 337 -22.26 16.51 0.94
N LEU A 338 -22.61 17.33 1.93
CA LEU A 338 -21.64 17.87 2.87
C LEU A 338 -21.02 16.77 3.75
N ALA A 339 -21.86 15.86 4.29
CA ALA A 339 -21.39 14.71 5.08
C ALA A 339 -20.51 13.80 4.24
N PHE A 340 -20.91 13.50 3.01
CA PHE A 340 -20.10 12.73 2.05
C PHE A 340 -18.75 13.37 1.82
N ARG A 341 -18.68 14.65 1.45
CA ARG A 341 -17.42 15.36 1.16
C ARG A 341 -16.48 15.35 2.37
N LYS A 342 -17.04 15.57 3.57
CA LYS A 342 -16.28 15.56 4.82
C LYS A 342 -15.71 14.16 5.10
N ALA A 343 -16.53 13.13 5.01
CA ALA A 343 -16.13 11.73 5.23
C ALA A 343 -15.10 11.28 4.19
N PHE A 344 -15.34 11.59 2.91
CA PHE A 344 -14.44 11.24 1.82
C PHE A 344 -13.07 11.92 2.00
N LYS A 345 -13.04 13.23 2.28
CA LYS A 345 -11.80 13.96 2.51
C LYS A 345 -11.04 13.42 3.73
N ALA A 346 -11.74 13.14 4.82
CA ALA A 346 -11.13 12.60 6.05
C ALA A 346 -10.49 11.22 5.84
N ARG A 347 -11.14 10.34 5.06
CA ARG A 347 -10.70 8.94 4.90
C ARG A 347 -9.78 8.74 3.69
N VAL A 348 -9.94 9.55 2.61
CA VAL A 348 -9.18 9.43 1.35
C VAL A 348 -8.06 10.48 1.25
N GLY A 349 -8.05 11.49 2.12
CA GLY A 349 -7.04 12.55 2.14
C GLY A 349 -7.27 13.67 1.13
N GLN A 350 -8.22 13.52 0.19
CA GLN A 350 -8.53 14.51 -0.84
C GLN A 350 -10.04 14.62 -1.10
N THR A 351 -10.47 15.72 -1.72
CA THR A 351 -11.90 15.91 -2.04
C THR A 351 -12.34 14.96 -3.16
N PRO A 352 -13.65 14.62 -3.24
CA PRO A 352 -14.18 13.80 -4.34
C PRO A 352 -13.86 14.38 -5.73
N THR A 353 -13.92 15.71 -5.87
CA THR A 353 -13.60 16.41 -7.12
C THR A 353 -12.11 16.26 -7.50
N ALA A 354 -11.21 16.40 -6.52
CA ALA A 354 -9.77 16.20 -6.73
C ALA A 354 -9.45 14.75 -7.09
N PHE A 355 -10.10 13.78 -6.41
CA PHE A 355 -9.97 12.38 -6.71
C PHE A 355 -10.38 12.06 -8.15
N ARG A 356 -11.54 12.57 -8.60
CA ARG A 356 -12.02 12.41 -9.98
C ARG A 356 -11.03 12.97 -11.00
N ALA A 357 -10.52 14.18 -10.77
CA ALA A 357 -9.56 14.80 -11.67
C ALA A 357 -8.28 13.93 -11.80
N ALA A 358 -7.76 13.44 -10.69
CA ALA A 358 -6.60 12.55 -10.66
C ALA A 358 -6.85 11.23 -11.39
N ALA A 359 -8.00 10.58 -11.16
CA ALA A 359 -8.40 9.33 -11.82
C ALA A 359 -8.53 9.53 -13.35
N ARG A 360 -9.14 10.62 -13.79
CA ARG A 360 -9.29 10.94 -15.22
C ARG A 360 -7.93 11.17 -15.90
N THR A 361 -7.03 11.89 -15.25
CA THR A 361 -5.67 12.10 -15.78
C THR A 361 -4.92 10.77 -15.91
N ALA A 362 -5.08 9.87 -14.94
CA ALA A 362 -4.48 8.53 -14.98
C ALA A 362 -5.02 7.68 -16.14
N LEU A 363 -6.34 7.72 -16.38
CA LEU A 363 -6.98 7.01 -17.50
C LEU A 363 -6.53 7.56 -18.86
N LEU A 364 -6.48 8.87 -19.05
CA LEU A 364 -6.02 9.49 -20.29
C LEU A 364 -4.55 9.19 -20.57
N SER A 365 -3.71 9.19 -19.57
CA SER A 365 -2.29 8.83 -19.71
C SER A 365 -2.09 7.33 -20.00
N ALA A 366 -2.96 6.46 -19.52
CA ALA A 366 -2.93 5.03 -19.85
C ALA A 366 -3.40 4.79 -21.31
N ALA A 367 -4.47 5.45 -21.75
CA ALA A 367 -4.97 5.35 -23.13
C ALA A 367 -3.97 5.90 -24.16
N ALA A 368 -3.30 7.02 -23.84
CA ALA A 368 -2.25 7.58 -24.70
C ALA A 368 -1.05 6.65 -24.88
N ARG A 369 -0.74 5.80 -23.89
CA ARG A 369 0.34 4.81 -23.97
C ARG A 369 -0.04 3.58 -24.80
N GLN A 370 -1.30 3.23 -24.87
CA GLN A 370 -1.79 2.12 -25.71
C GLN A 370 -1.85 2.47 -27.21
N ASN A 371 -1.94 3.76 -27.53
CA ASN A 371 -2.03 4.27 -28.91
C ASN A 371 -0.69 4.74 -29.51
N LEU A 372 0.44 4.48 -28.88
CA LEU A 372 1.73 4.70 -29.55
C LEU A 372 1.93 3.62 -30.61
N PRO A 373 2.18 4.00 -31.90
CA PRO A 373 2.45 3.04 -32.94
C PRO A 373 3.70 2.23 -32.56
N ARG A 374 3.57 0.91 -32.63
CA ARG A 374 4.72 0.01 -32.53
C ARG A 374 5.68 0.37 -33.67
N SER A 375 6.89 0.82 -33.34
CA SER A 375 7.94 1.05 -34.33
C SER A 375 8.10 -0.22 -35.18
N PRO A 376 8.14 -0.12 -36.52
CA PRO A 376 8.39 -1.27 -37.36
C PRO A 376 9.78 -1.80 -37.08
N ILE A 377 9.85 -3.07 -36.70
CA ILE A 377 11.11 -3.81 -36.58
C ILE A 377 11.75 -3.77 -37.98
N SER A 378 12.85 -3.05 -38.12
CA SER A 378 13.66 -3.05 -39.35
C SER A 378 14.23 -4.45 -39.56
N ASN A 379 13.65 -5.19 -40.52
CA ASN A 379 14.22 -6.40 -41.05
C ASN A 379 15.54 -6.05 -41.77
N VAL A 380 16.66 -6.21 -41.09
CA VAL A 380 17.96 -6.27 -41.72
C VAL A 380 18.07 -7.63 -42.41
N ARG A 381 17.69 -7.66 -43.71
CA ARG A 381 18.00 -8.80 -44.59
C ARG A 381 19.55 -8.81 -44.78
N GLY A 382 20.15 -9.87 -44.28
CA GLY A 382 21.55 -10.18 -44.61
C GLY A 382 21.67 -10.47 -46.12
N SER A 383 22.56 -9.79 -46.78
CA SER A 383 22.97 -10.05 -48.16
C SER A 383 23.95 -11.23 -48.17
N PRO A 384 23.83 -12.21 -49.10
CA PRO A 384 24.79 -13.30 -49.19
C PRO A 384 26.05 -12.85 -49.88
N ALA A 385 27.20 -13.13 -49.28
CA ALA A 385 28.50 -13.00 -49.93
C ALA A 385 28.63 -13.94 -51.12
N LYS A 386 28.94 -13.41 -52.26
CA LYS A 386 29.42 -14.19 -53.42
C LYS A 386 30.92 -14.38 -53.28
N HIS A 387 31.34 -15.65 -53.23
CA HIS A 387 32.71 -16.04 -53.55
C HIS A 387 32.91 -16.04 -55.07
N SER A 388 33.98 -15.45 -55.52
CA SER A 388 34.83 -15.83 -56.66
C SER A 388 36.26 -15.48 -56.35
#